data_93057e0b93481b9d19a95784b63606f5
#
_entry.id   93057e0b93481b9d19a95784b63606f5
#
_cell.length_a   1.000
_cell.length_b   1.000
_cell.length_c   1.000
_cell.angle_alpha   90.00
_cell.angle_beta   90.00
_cell.angle_gamma   90.00
#
_symmetry.space_group_name_H-M   'P 1'
#
loop_
_entity.id
_entity.type
_entity.pdbx_description
1 polymer ?
#
loop_
_entity_poly.entity_id
_entity_poly.type
_entity_poly.pdbx_seq_one_letter_code
_entity_poly.pdbx_strand_id
1 'polypeptide(L)'
;YYALQFLSGARRQIFVVFAGFMMVEKFGFEVHQLTALFLVNLVINIFAAPLFGYFVAFFGERRALLIEYSGLIFVFLAYGGIYIFDWGVMLAATLFVLDHLFFGLRMALKTYFQKISAPEDIAPTAAVAFTINHIAAVFLPVFLGLLWLVSPALVFIIAAFVAFLSFLLALLV
;
A
#
# COMPACT_ATOMS: atom_id res chain seq x y z
N TYR A 1 -16.80 -2.92 2.12
CA TYR A 1 -15.71 -3.10 3.07
C TYR A 1 -14.73 -4.21 2.64
N TYR A 2 -15.20 -5.47 2.46
CA TYR A 2 -14.32 -6.60 2.15
C TYR A 2 -13.52 -6.45 0.84
N ALA A 3 -14.12 -5.89 -0.20
CA ALA A 3 -13.41 -5.58 -1.44
C ALA A 3 -12.24 -4.61 -1.19
N LEU A 4 -12.48 -3.54 -0.42
CA LEU A 4 -11.40 -2.61 -0.02
C LEU A 4 -10.33 -3.28 0.83
N GLN A 5 -10.69 -4.22 1.71
CA GLN A 5 -9.73 -5.00 2.50
C GLN A 5 -8.86 -5.88 1.61
N PHE A 6 -9.43 -6.59 0.63
CA PHE A 6 -8.69 -7.39 -0.32
C PHE A 6 -7.72 -6.55 -1.15
N LEU A 7 -8.20 -5.45 -1.74
CA LEU A 7 -7.37 -4.55 -2.52
C LEU A 7 -6.26 -3.88 -1.68
N SER A 8 -6.55 -3.56 -0.41
CA SER A 8 -5.55 -3.04 0.53
C SER A 8 -4.47 -4.09 0.84
N GLY A 9 -4.86 -5.35 1.05
CA GLY A 9 -3.91 -6.46 1.21
C GLY A 9 -3.04 -6.65 -0.03
N ALA A 10 -3.65 -6.59 -1.22
CA ALA A 10 -2.96 -6.70 -2.49
C ALA A 10 -1.87 -5.62 -2.64
N ARG A 11 -2.21 -4.35 -2.44
CA ARG A 11 -1.25 -3.23 -2.53
C ARG A 11 -0.11 -3.38 -1.53
N ARG A 12 -0.43 -3.78 -0.29
CA ARG A 12 0.60 -4.01 0.72
C ARG A 12 1.62 -5.05 0.27
N GLN A 13 1.17 -6.16 -0.32
CA GLN A 13 2.07 -7.20 -0.81
C GLN A 13 2.93 -6.72 -1.96
N ILE A 14 2.36 -5.92 -2.87
CA ILE A 14 3.15 -5.33 -3.97
C ILE A 14 4.25 -4.44 -3.43
N PHE A 15 3.96 -3.58 -2.45
CA PHE A 15 4.98 -2.76 -1.78
C PHE A 15 6.04 -3.62 -1.09
N VAL A 16 5.64 -4.49 -0.17
CA VAL A 16 6.59 -5.23 0.69
C VAL A 16 7.50 -6.12 -0.14
N VAL A 17 6.96 -6.81 -1.15
CA VAL A 17 7.72 -7.76 -1.96
C VAL A 17 8.42 -7.07 -3.12
N PHE A 18 7.66 -6.36 -3.97
CA PHE A 18 8.19 -5.92 -5.27
C PHE A 18 8.91 -4.57 -5.21
N ALA A 19 8.49 -3.63 -4.35
CA ALA A 19 9.28 -2.42 -4.15
C ALA A 19 10.60 -2.73 -3.44
N GLY A 20 10.59 -3.63 -2.45
CA GLY A 20 11.81 -4.13 -1.82
C GLY A 20 12.72 -4.86 -2.81
N PHE A 21 12.14 -5.76 -3.64
CA PHE A 21 12.89 -6.51 -4.64
C PHE A 21 13.49 -5.59 -5.72
N MET A 22 12.77 -4.56 -6.16
CA MET A 22 13.31 -3.54 -7.06
C MET A 22 14.56 -2.84 -6.50
N MET A 23 14.58 -2.52 -5.20
CA MET A 23 15.75 -1.88 -4.58
C MET A 23 16.98 -2.80 -4.64
N VAL A 24 16.78 -4.11 -4.47
CA VAL A 24 17.87 -5.09 -4.54
C VAL A 24 18.29 -5.35 -5.99
N GLU A 25 17.33 -5.67 -6.87
CA GLU A 25 17.61 -6.12 -8.24
C GLU A 25 18.12 -4.99 -9.14
N LYS A 26 17.43 -3.84 -9.15
CA LYS A 26 17.77 -2.73 -10.04
C LYS A 26 18.87 -1.82 -9.49
N PHE A 27 18.88 -1.60 -8.17
CA PHE A 27 19.80 -0.64 -7.54
C PHE A 27 20.91 -1.28 -6.72
N GLY A 28 20.94 -2.62 -6.63
CA GLY A 28 22.00 -3.35 -5.95
C GLY A 28 22.03 -3.17 -4.43
N PHE A 29 20.88 -2.86 -3.80
CA PHE A 29 20.81 -2.70 -2.36
C PHE A 29 21.17 -4.00 -1.64
N GLU A 30 22.07 -3.88 -0.68
CA GLU A 30 22.35 -4.97 0.25
C GLU A 30 21.26 -5.06 1.33
N VAL A 31 21.17 -6.21 1.99
CA VAL A 31 20.15 -6.47 3.03
C VAL A 31 20.13 -5.40 4.11
N HIS A 32 21.31 -4.92 4.54
CA HIS A 32 21.40 -3.90 5.58
C HIS A 32 20.86 -2.53 5.11
N GLN A 33 21.05 -2.17 3.84
CA GLN A 33 20.53 -0.92 3.26
C GLN A 33 19.02 -0.97 3.13
N LEU A 34 18.47 -2.10 2.68
CA LEU A 34 17.01 -2.30 2.63
C LEU A 34 16.40 -2.28 4.03
N THR A 35 17.07 -2.92 5.00
CA THR A 35 16.64 -2.88 6.41
C THR A 35 16.66 -1.46 6.95
N ALA A 36 17.68 -0.66 6.62
CA ALA A 36 17.73 0.75 7.01
C ALA A 36 16.55 1.55 6.45
N LEU A 37 16.12 1.32 5.20
CA LEU A 37 14.92 1.96 4.64
C LEU A 37 13.64 1.59 5.42
N PHE A 38 13.48 0.33 5.80
CA PHE A 38 12.35 -0.09 6.64
C PHE A 38 12.42 0.56 8.04
N LEU A 39 13.60 0.70 8.62
CA LEU A 39 13.77 1.38 9.90
C LEU A 39 13.44 2.87 9.79
N VAL A 40 13.85 3.53 8.71
CA VAL A 40 13.46 4.94 8.43
C VAL A 40 11.93 5.05 8.38
N ASN A 41 11.26 4.16 7.64
CA ASN A 41 9.81 4.13 7.58
C ASN A 41 9.17 3.91 8.96
N LEU A 42 9.74 3.03 9.79
CA LEU A 42 9.25 2.80 11.15
C LEU A 42 9.37 4.04 12.03
N VAL A 43 10.54 4.70 12.00
CA VAL A 43 10.77 5.94 12.75
C VAL A 43 9.82 7.04 12.30
N ILE A 44 9.67 7.25 10.99
CA ILE A 44 8.73 8.23 10.44
C ILE A 44 7.30 7.90 10.90
N ASN A 45 6.91 6.63 10.89
CA ASN A 45 5.55 6.21 11.26
C ASN A 45 5.23 6.49 12.74
N ILE A 46 6.23 6.43 13.65
CA ILE A 46 6.03 6.81 15.05
C ILE A 46 5.49 8.24 15.19
N PHE A 47 6.01 9.16 14.38
CA PHE A 47 5.56 10.56 14.38
C PHE A 47 4.34 10.79 13.49
N ALA A 48 4.24 10.08 12.38
CA ALA A 48 3.14 10.23 11.43
C ALA A 48 1.82 9.61 11.92
N ALA A 49 1.85 8.52 12.68
CA ALA A 49 0.65 7.81 13.09
C ALA A 49 -0.33 8.69 13.92
N PRO A 50 0.11 9.49 14.91
CA PRO A 50 -0.79 10.42 15.58
C PRO A 50 -1.37 11.48 14.64
N LEU A 51 -0.57 11.99 13.69
CA LEU A 51 -1.01 12.97 12.69
C LEU A 51 -2.08 12.38 11.77
N PHE A 52 -1.93 11.12 11.36
CA PHE A 52 -2.96 10.42 10.58
C PHE A 52 -4.26 10.26 11.37
N GLY A 53 -4.18 9.97 12.67
CA GLY A 53 -5.34 9.93 13.55
C GLY A 53 -6.08 11.27 13.60
N TYR A 54 -5.37 12.38 13.81
CA TYR A 54 -5.95 13.73 13.76
C TYR A 54 -6.52 14.06 12.38
N PHE A 55 -5.80 13.69 11.32
CA PHE A 55 -6.24 13.92 9.95
C PHE A 55 -7.58 13.22 9.66
N VAL A 56 -7.68 11.92 9.99
CA VAL A 56 -8.92 11.14 9.81
C VAL A 56 -10.05 11.70 10.67
N ALA A 57 -9.78 12.08 11.92
CA ALA A 57 -10.78 12.68 12.80
C ALA A 57 -11.32 14.01 12.28
N PHE A 58 -10.47 14.85 11.67
CA PHE A 58 -10.84 16.17 11.19
C PHE A 58 -11.48 16.15 9.79
N PHE A 59 -10.90 15.41 8.85
CA PHE A 59 -11.33 15.40 7.45
C PHE A 59 -12.31 14.28 7.12
N GLY A 60 -12.43 13.29 8.00
CA GLY A 60 -13.26 12.11 7.82
C GLY A 60 -12.58 10.98 7.02
N GLU A 61 -13.12 9.78 7.17
CA GLU A 61 -12.56 8.54 6.61
C GLU A 61 -12.52 8.55 5.08
N ARG A 62 -13.61 9.01 4.45
CA ARG A 62 -13.70 9.06 2.98
C ARG A 62 -12.57 9.88 2.36
N ARG A 63 -12.33 11.09 2.87
CA ARG A 63 -11.27 11.97 2.34
C ARG A 63 -9.89 11.38 2.57
N ALA A 64 -9.67 10.79 3.74
CA ALA A 64 -8.43 10.11 4.05
C ALA A 64 -8.13 8.95 3.09
N LEU A 65 -9.13 8.09 2.79
CA LEU A 65 -9.02 7.00 1.84
C LEU A 65 -8.79 7.50 0.40
N LEU A 66 -9.46 8.57 -0.01
CA LEU A 66 -9.26 9.13 -1.35
C LEU A 66 -7.84 9.69 -1.52
N ILE A 67 -7.28 10.34 -0.48
CA ILE A 67 -5.90 10.84 -0.50
C ILE A 67 -4.91 9.68 -0.50
N GLU A 68 -5.12 8.64 0.34
CA GLU A 68 -4.31 7.42 0.31
C GLU A 68 -4.24 6.84 -1.09
N TYR A 69 -5.41 6.57 -1.69
CA TYR A 69 -5.46 5.85 -2.95
C TYR A 69 -4.95 6.69 -4.12
N SER A 70 -5.23 7.99 -4.17
CA SER A 70 -4.65 8.86 -5.19
C SER A 70 -3.13 8.94 -5.06
N GLY A 71 -2.60 9.11 -3.85
CA GLY A 71 -1.16 9.10 -3.62
C GLY A 71 -0.50 7.79 -4.06
N LEU A 72 -1.10 6.63 -3.71
CA LEU A 72 -0.59 5.33 -4.11
C LEU A 72 -0.65 5.08 -5.62
N ILE A 73 -1.68 5.59 -6.33
CA ILE A 73 -1.71 5.54 -7.79
C ILE A 73 -0.46 6.22 -8.37
N PHE A 74 -0.16 7.44 -7.93
CA PHE A 74 1.04 8.17 -8.40
C PHE A 74 2.34 7.46 -8.05
N VAL A 75 2.46 6.93 -6.83
CA VAL A 75 3.64 6.19 -6.38
C VAL A 75 3.86 4.95 -7.23
N PHE A 76 2.83 4.13 -7.47
CA PHE A 76 2.96 2.93 -8.28
C PHE A 76 3.24 3.23 -9.75
N LEU A 77 2.62 4.27 -10.32
CA LEU A 77 2.97 4.72 -11.68
C LEU A 77 4.42 5.19 -11.74
N ALA A 78 4.91 5.90 -10.73
CA ALA A 78 6.30 6.32 -10.66
C ALA A 78 7.28 5.15 -10.50
N TYR A 79 6.93 4.10 -9.75
CA TYR A 79 7.72 2.86 -9.72
C TYR A 79 7.80 2.19 -11.10
N GLY A 80 6.67 2.12 -11.82
CA GLY A 80 6.68 1.67 -13.21
C GLY A 80 7.57 2.54 -14.10
N GLY A 81 7.53 3.86 -13.91
CA GLY A 81 8.37 4.84 -14.59
C GLY A 81 9.87 4.65 -14.35
N ILE A 82 10.28 4.16 -13.17
CA ILE A 82 11.68 3.83 -12.89
C ILE A 82 12.24 2.81 -13.90
N TYR A 83 11.43 1.82 -14.29
CA TYR A 83 11.85 0.82 -15.29
C TYR A 83 11.77 1.32 -16.73
N ILE A 84 10.84 2.22 -17.03
CA ILE A 84 10.61 2.74 -18.39
C ILE A 84 11.58 3.86 -18.73
N PHE A 85 11.84 4.78 -17.79
CA PHE A 85 12.63 6.00 -17.99
C PHE A 85 14.00 5.96 -17.30
N ASP A 86 14.34 4.84 -16.68
CA ASP A 86 15.60 4.62 -15.95
C ASP A 86 15.90 5.69 -14.88
N TRP A 87 14.88 6.05 -14.10
CA TRP A 87 15.04 7.01 -13.00
C TRP A 87 15.93 6.44 -11.88
N GLY A 88 16.66 7.35 -11.22
CA GLY A 88 17.70 6.99 -10.25
C GLY A 88 17.19 6.54 -8.89
N VAL A 89 18.12 5.98 -8.10
CA VAL A 89 17.89 5.39 -6.77
C VAL A 89 17.28 6.37 -5.75
N MET A 90 17.61 7.66 -5.82
CA MET A 90 17.07 8.65 -4.89
C MET A 90 15.55 8.78 -5.02
N LEU A 91 15.03 8.76 -6.25
CA LEU A 91 13.60 8.76 -6.49
C LEU A 91 12.96 7.47 -5.96
N ALA A 92 13.58 6.31 -6.23
CA ALA A 92 13.09 5.03 -5.73
C ALA A 92 12.99 4.99 -4.20
N ALA A 93 14.03 5.45 -3.49
CA ALA A 93 14.04 5.55 -2.03
C ALA A 93 12.97 6.53 -1.50
N THR A 94 12.79 7.67 -2.18
CA THR A 94 11.75 8.64 -1.83
C THR A 94 10.35 8.04 -2.00
N LEU A 95 10.11 7.35 -3.12
CA LEU A 95 8.83 6.66 -3.36
C LEU A 95 8.58 5.56 -2.33
N PHE A 96 9.63 4.86 -1.88
CA PHE A 96 9.53 3.83 -0.85
C PHE A 96 9.03 4.41 0.49
N VAL A 97 9.48 5.60 0.85
CA VAL A 97 8.99 6.31 2.04
C VAL A 97 7.57 6.84 1.83
N LEU A 98 7.29 7.43 0.66
CA LEU A 98 5.95 7.96 0.35
C LEU A 98 4.88 6.88 0.31
N ASP A 99 5.17 5.70 -0.27
CA ASP A 99 4.27 4.55 -0.27
C ASP A 99 3.84 4.19 1.16
N HIS A 100 4.82 4.06 2.05
CA HIS A 100 4.57 3.74 3.45
C HIS A 100 3.75 4.82 4.16
N LEU A 101 4.02 6.10 3.89
CA LEU A 101 3.26 7.22 4.45
C LEU A 101 1.80 7.21 3.99
N PHE A 102 1.55 7.10 2.68
CA PHE A 102 0.18 7.02 2.17
C PHE A 102 -0.56 5.80 2.73
N PHE A 103 0.12 4.65 2.81
CA PHE A 103 -0.46 3.45 3.38
C PHE A 103 -0.82 3.60 4.87
N GLY A 104 -0.20 4.51 5.60
CA GLY A 104 -0.53 4.83 6.99
C GLY A 104 -1.98 5.33 7.16
N LEU A 105 -2.55 5.98 6.14
CA LEU A 105 -3.95 6.44 6.14
C LEU A 105 -4.97 5.28 6.06
N ARG A 106 -4.53 4.06 5.77
CA ARG A 106 -5.36 2.85 5.78
C ARG A 106 -6.14 2.66 7.08
N MET A 107 -5.69 3.25 8.19
CA MET A 107 -6.44 3.23 9.45
C MET A 107 -7.87 3.74 9.28
N ALA A 108 -8.12 4.66 8.33
CA ALA A 108 -9.44 5.20 8.03
C ALA A 108 -10.44 4.12 7.58
N LEU A 109 -9.99 3.05 6.91
CA LEU A 109 -10.86 1.94 6.53
C LEU A 109 -11.37 1.16 7.75
N LYS A 110 -10.51 1.01 8.77
CA LYS A 110 -10.88 0.35 10.02
C LYS A 110 -11.83 1.21 10.85
N THR A 111 -11.54 2.51 10.98
CA THR A 111 -12.40 3.42 11.73
C THR A 111 -13.76 3.61 11.06
N TYR A 112 -13.81 3.68 9.73
CA TYR A 112 -15.07 3.68 8.98
C TYR A 112 -15.92 2.46 9.31
N PHE A 113 -15.33 1.26 9.24
CA PHE A 113 -16.05 0.03 9.55
C PHE A 113 -16.58 0.03 11.00
N GLN A 114 -15.77 0.44 11.96
CA GLN A 114 -16.17 0.51 13.37
C GLN A 114 -17.34 1.47 13.63
N LYS A 115 -17.51 2.49 12.79
CA LYS A 115 -18.63 3.45 12.90
C LYS A 115 -19.95 2.93 12.36
N ILE A 116 -19.91 2.04 11.36
CA ILE A 116 -21.12 1.56 10.68
C ILE A 116 -21.56 0.17 11.12
N SER A 117 -20.70 -0.59 11.82
CA SER A 117 -21.01 -1.96 12.24
C SER A 117 -21.60 -2.01 13.64
N ALA A 118 -22.46 -3.00 13.91
CA ALA A 118 -22.86 -3.34 15.25
C ALA A 118 -21.65 -3.89 16.06
N PRO A 119 -21.60 -3.69 17.39
CA PRO A 119 -20.47 -4.14 18.20
C PRO A 119 -20.19 -5.64 18.08
N GLU A 120 -21.24 -6.46 17.96
CA GLU A 120 -21.16 -7.92 17.80
C GLU A 120 -20.51 -8.35 16.46
N ASP A 121 -20.57 -7.50 15.41
CA ASP A 121 -20.02 -7.79 14.08
C ASP A 121 -18.54 -7.40 13.93
N ILE A 122 -18.00 -6.61 14.86
CA ILE A 122 -16.63 -6.10 14.76
C ILE A 122 -15.61 -7.23 14.75
N ALA A 123 -15.69 -8.15 15.72
CA ALA A 123 -14.71 -9.23 15.86
C ALA A 123 -14.81 -10.28 14.74
N PRO A 124 -16.01 -10.80 14.37
CA PRO A 124 -16.17 -11.72 13.24
C PRO A 124 -15.67 -11.11 11.92
N THR A 125 -16.02 -9.86 11.64
CA THR A 125 -15.61 -9.17 10.41
C THR A 125 -14.10 -8.92 10.37
N ALA A 126 -13.48 -8.61 11.52
CA ALA A 126 -12.03 -8.49 11.61
C ALA A 126 -11.32 -9.82 11.28
N ALA A 127 -11.85 -10.95 11.74
CA ALA A 127 -11.34 -12.29 11.42
C ALA A 127 -11.44 -12.60 9.92
N VAL A 128 -12.60 -12.31 9.30
CA VAL A 128 -12.77 -12.47 7.84
C VAL A 128 -11.82 -11.56 7.07
N ALA A 129 -11.72 -10.28 7.46
CA ALA A 129 -10.80 -9.34 6.84
C ALA A 129 -9.34 -9.78 6.94
N PHE A 130 -8.92 -10.35 8.07
CA PHE A 130 -7.61 -10.96 8.26
C PHE A 130 -7.38 -12.11 7.26
N THR A 131 -8.33 -13.03 7.13
CA THR A 131 -8.26 -14.14 6.19
C THR A 131 -8.14 -13.66 4.75
N ILE A 132 -8.96 -12.68 4.34
CA ILE A 132 -8.94 -12.08 3.01
C ILE A 132 -7.55 -11.45 2.71
N ASN A 133 -6.98 -10.73 3.67
CA ASN A 133 -5.65 -10.15 3.50
C ASN A 133 -4.56 -11.23 3.35
N HIS A 134 -4.68 -12.37 4.06
CA HIS A 134 -3.73 -13.47 3.95
C HIS A 134 -3.86 -14.24 2.64
N ILE A 135 -5.07 -14.41 2.11
CA ILE A 135 -5.28 -14.94 0.75
C ILE A 135 -4.52 -14.08 -0.26
N ALA A 136 -4.69 -12.77 -0.22
CA ALA A 136 -3.94 -11.86 -1.08
C ALA A 136 -2.42 -12.01 -0.89
N ALA A 137 -1.97 -12.15 0.37
CA ALA A 137 -0.55 -12.27 0.72
C ALA A 137 0.12 -13.53 0.18
N VAL A 138 -0.61 -14.62 0.05
CA VAL A 138 -0.07 -15.90 -0.45
C VAL A 138 -0.10 -15.96 -1.97
N PHE A 139 -1.24 -15.63 -2.58
CA PHE A 139 -1.44 -15.85 -4.01
C PHE A 139 -0.81 -14.75 -4.88
N LEU A 140 -0.91 -13.48 -4.49
CA LEU A 140 -0.43 -12.38 -5.32
C LEU A 140 1.06 -12.41 -5.61
N PRO A 141 1.96 -12.68 -4.65
CA PRO A 141 3.39 -12.76 -4.94
C PRO A 141 3.73 -13.83 -5.99
N VAL A 142 3.00 -14.94 -6.02
CA VAL A 142 3.22 -16.00 -7.02
C VAL A 142 2.88 -15.50 -8.42
N PHE A 143 1.69 -14.97 -8.63
CA PHE A 143 1.25 -14.49 -9.94
C PHE A 143 2.04 -13.27 -10.42
N LEU A 144 2.24 -12.30 -9.54
CA LEU A 144 2.99 -11.10 -9.87
C LEU A 144 4.50 -11.37 -9.99
N GLY A 145 5.03 -12.38 -9.29
CA GLY A 145 6.41 -12.84 -9.46
C GLY A 145 6.67 -13.43 -10.84
N LEU A 146 5.73 -14.22 -11.37
CA LEU A 146 5.79 -14.68 -12.76
C LEU A 146 5.73 -13.52 -13.76
N LEU A 147 4.90 -12.53 -13.49
CA LEU A 147 4.79 -11.33 -14.31
C LEU A 147 6.07 -10.46 -14.23
N TRP A 148 6.71 -10.42 -13.06
CA TRP A 148 7.98 -9.71 -12.87
C TRP A 148 9.08 -10.20 -13.82
N LEU A 149 9.14 -11.51 -14.06
CA LEU A 149 10.10 -12.12 -15.01
C LEU A 149 9.88 -11.65 -16.44
N VAL A 150 8.66 -11.21 -16.78
CA VAL A 150 8.33 -10.67 -18.10
C VAL A 150 8.54 -9.17 -18.15
N SER A 151 8.02 -8.44 -17.18
CA SER A 151 8.14 -6.98 -17.09
C SER A 151 7.87 -6.48 -15.68
N PRO A 152 8.90 -6.02 -14.95
CA PRO A 152 8.72 -5.40 -13.65
C PRO A 152 7.80 -4.16 -13.68
N ALA A 153 7.86 -3.36 -14.75
CA ALA A 153 7.00 -2.20 -14.93
C ALA A 153 5.51 -2.57 -14.90
N LEU A 154 5.12 -3.69 -15.51
CA LEU A 154 3.73 -4.15 -15.52
C LEU A 154 3.20 -4.48 -14.13
N VAL A 155 4.03 -5.02 -13.24
CA VAL A 155 3.65 -5.28 -11.85
C VAL A 155 3.22 -3.99 -11.16
N PHE A 156 3.95 -2.90 -11.32
CA PHE A 156 3.61 -1.61 -10.74
C PHE A 156 2.42 -0.93 -11.44
N ILE A 157 2.25 -1.13 -12.74
CA ILE A 157 1.06 -0.65 -13.46
C ILE A 157 -0.20 -1.36 -12.95
N ILE A 158 -0.13 -2.68 -12.72
CA ILE A 158 -1.24 -3.42 -12.09
C ILE A 158 -1.48 -2.92 -10.66
N ALA A 159 -0.44 -2.62 -9.89
CA ALA A 159 -0.58 -2.02 -8.57
C ALA A 159 -1.32 -0.67 -8.62
N ALA A 160 -0.97 0.19 -9.59
CA ALA A 160 -1.66 1.46 -9.82
C ALA A 160 -3.14 1.23 -10.18
N PHE A 161 -3.44 0.23 -11.00
CA PHE A 161 -4.82 -0.14 -11.34
C PHE A 161 -5.59 -0.64 -10.12
N VAL A 162 -4.99 -1.47 -9.27
CA VAL A 162 -5.59 -1.93 -8.00
C VAL A 162 -5.85 -0.73 -7.06
N ALA A 163 -4.94 0.23 -6.99
CA ALA A 163 -5.14 1.47 -6.23
C ALA A 163 -6.27 2.33 -6.83
N PHE A 164 -6.38 2.40 -8.15
CA PHE A 164 -7.47 3.09 -8.84
C PHE A 164 -8.83 2.44 -8.57
N LEU A 165 -8.93 1.12 -8.60
CA LEU A 165 -10.17 0.43 -8.21
C LEU A 165 -10.53 0.73 -6.75
N SER A 166 -9.55 0.81 -5.86
CA SER A 166 -9.77 1.18 -4.45
C SER A 166 -10.28 2.62 -4.33
N PHE A 167 -9.73 3.53 -5.14
CA PHE A 167 -10.19 4.92 -5.20
C PHE A 167 -11.66 5.02 -5.63
N LEU A 168 -12.05 4.29 -6.68
CA LEU A 168 -13.46 4.25 -7.13
C LEU A 168 -14.38 3.70 -6.03
N LEU A 169 -13.98 2.64 -5.34
CA LEU A 169 -14.76 2.08 -4.24
C LEU A 169 -14.83 3.03 -3.03
N ALA A 170 -13.79 3.83 -2.78
CA ALA A 170 -13.81 4.83 -1.71
C ALA A 170 -14.75 6.00 -1.98
N LEU A 171 -15.12 6.24 -3.24
CA LEU A 171 -16.16 7.23 -3.57
C LEU A 171 -17.55 6.81 -3.04
N LEU A 172 -17.73 5.51 -2.75
CA LEU A 172 -18.96 4.94 -2.22
C LEU A 172 -18.97 4.86 -0.68
N VAL A 173 -17.88 5.20 -0.02
CA VAL A 173 -17.70 5.33 1.44
C VAL A 173 -18.02 6.77 1.88
#